data_c7c96cfc0f0467cd363ba7b3c766f71e
#
_entry.id   c7c96cfc0f0467cd363ba7b3c766f71e
#
_cell.length_a   1.000
_cell.length_b   1.000
_cell.length_c   1.000
_cell.angle_alpha   90.00
_cell.angle_beta   90.00
_cell.angle_gamma   90.00
#
_symmetry.space_group_name_H-M   'P 1'
#
loop_
_entity.id
_entity.type
_entity.pdbx_description
1 polymer ?
#
loop_
_entity_poly.entity_id
_entity_poly.type
_entity_poly.pdbx_seq_one_letter_code
_entity_poly.pdbx_strand_id
1 'polypeptide(L)'
;MDLKLKGKSVLITGSTSGIGYAIAKALLKEGSVVYINGRSEDKVAKAVARLEEEVPNAEVKTFVFDFLKTKEIQIQLKQLPEIDILINNVGVYTSKSFFETSALDWQTQFQVNVMSGVELSKHLMPGMLKRNWGRILFISSECAYLVPPDMISYSATKAALHAAARGLSQLTKSSAVTVNTVVPGSTLTEGAQEFLANKAKTENKLIDEVEQSFFEGERSNSLLQRFARV
;
A
#
# COMPACT_ATOMS: atom_id res chain seq x y z
N MET A 1 7.56 23.11 -5.55
CA MET A 1 6.10 23.24 -5.88
C MET A 1 5.34 23.11 -4.59
N ASP A 2 4.41 24.00 -4.28
CA ASP A 2 3.54 23.85 -3.11
C ASP A 2 2.37 22.93 -3.45
N LEU A 3 2.31 21.77 -2.81
CA LEU A 3 1.25 20.77 -3.00
C LEU A 3 -0.02 21.07 -2.19
N LYS A 4 0.01 22.13 -1.34
CA LYS A 4 -1.10 22.55 -0.46
C LYS A 4 -1.58 21.41 0.46
N LEU A 5 -0.64 20.64 0.98
CA LEU A 5 -0.89 19.49 1.85
C LEU A 5 -0.71 19.79 3.34
N LYS A 6 -0.22 20.99 3.69
CA LYS A 6 -0.03 21.41 5.08
C LYS A 6 -1.34 21.30 5.87
N GLY A 7 -1.29 20.58 6.98
CA GLY A 7 -2.43 20.34 7.87
C GLY A 7 -3.48 19.35 7.34
N LYS A 8 -3.28 18.74 6.16
CA LYS A 8 -4.17 17.69 5.65
C LYS A 8 -3.98 16.39 6.44
N SER A 9 -5.10 15.78 6.84
CA SER A 9 -5.13 14.49 7.53
C SER A 9 -5.03 13.35 6.53
N VAL A 10 -4.00 12.52 6.65
CA VAL A 10 -3.72 11.40 5.73
C VAL A 10 -3.69 10.08 6.47
N LEU A 11 -4.47 9.11 6.04
CA LEU A 11 -4.37 7.72 6.49
C LEU A 11 -3.66 6.88 5.43
N ILE A 12 -2.60 6.18 5.84
CA ILE A 12 -1.85 5.27 4.95
C ILE A 12 -1.89 3.88 5.54
N THR A 13 -2.53 2.94 4.87
CA THR A 13 -2.58 1.56 5.34
C THR A 13 -1.28 0.82 5.03
N GLY A 14 -0.81 -0.05 5.98
CA GLY A 14 0.43 -0.79 5.79
C GLY A 14 1.66 0.11 5.68
N SER A 15 1.77 1.12 6.53
CA SER A 15 2.79 2.18 6.44
C SER A 15 3.94 2.06 7.44
N THR A 16 4.14 0.89 8.04
CA THR A 16 5.26 0.66 8.96
C THR A 16 6.59 0.39 8.27
N SER A 17 6.60 0.14 6.95
CA SER A 17 7.79 -0.13 6.13
C SER A 17 7.51 0.09 4.64
N GLY A 18 8.52 -0.02 3.80
CA GLY A 18 8.43 -0.04 2.35
C GLY A 18 7.76 1.19 1.74
N ILE A 19 6.94 0.97 0.70
CA ILE A 19 6.27 2.04 -0.06
C ILE A 19 5.39 2.90 0.87
N GLY A 20 4.61 2.29 1.76
CA GLY A 20 3.74 3.02 2.67
C GLY A 20 4.50 3.94 3.62
N TYR A 21 5.65 3.48 4.14
CA TYR A 21 6.53 4.30 4.97
C TYR A 21 7.15 5.47 4.20
N ALA A 22 7.63 5.22 2.98
CA ALA A 22 8.21 6.28 2.15
C ALA A 22 7.17 7.36 1.78
N ILE A 23 5.94 6.95 1.48
CA ILE A 23 4.83 7.88 1.25
C ILE A 23 4.54 8.70 2.51
N ALA A 24 4.50 8.05 3.70
CA ALA A 24 4.30 8.73 4.97
C ALA A 24 5.36 9.80 5.20
N LYS A 25 6.63 9.45 5.03
CA LYS A 25 7.75 10.38 5.17
C LYS A 25 7.65 11.57 4.20
N ALA A 26 7.28 11.33 2.95
CA ALA A 26 7.12 12.38 1.95
C ALA A 26 5.99 13.35 2.33
N LEU A 27 4.84 12.85 2.77
CA LEU A 27 3.68 13.66 3.15
C LEU A 27 3.91 14.45 4.45
N LEU A 28 4.64 13.87 5.40
CA LEU A 28 5.07 14.59 6.61
C LEU A 28 5.98 15.78 6.28
N LYS A 29 6.89 15.63 5.30
CA LYS A 29 7.72 16.73 4.81
C LYS A 29 6.92 17.87 4.16
N GLU A 30 5.75 17.55 3.59
CA GLU A 30 4.79 18.53 3.07
C GLU A 30 3.89 19.14 4.16
N GLY A 31 4.13 18.79 5.44
CA GLY A 31 3.39 19.31 6.60
C GLY A 31 2.00 18.70 6.80
N SER A 32 1.74 17.51 6.28
CA SER A 32 0.52 16.76 6.55
C SER A 32 0.54 16.13 7.94
N VAL A 33 -0.64 15.87 8.52
CA VAL A 33 -0.84 15.02 9.69
C VAL A 33 -1.03 13.59 9.21
N VAL A 34 -0.12 12.67 9.53
CA VAL A 34 -0.13 11.31 8.95
C VAL A 34 -0.47 10.26 9.98
N TYR A 35 -1.50 9.47 9.70
CA TYR A 35 -1.91 8.30 10.47
C TYR A 35 -1.22 7.06 9.93
N ILE A 36 -0.31 6.50 10.72
CA ILE A 36 0.44 5.27 10.40
C ILE A 36 -0.39 4.06 10.80
N ASN A 37 -0.56 3.13 9.86
CA ASN A 37 -1.25 1.87 10.10
C ASN A 37 -0.32 0.67 10.00
N GLY A 38 -0.53 -0.26 10.92
CA GLY A 38 0.02 -1.60 10.95
C GLY A 38 -0.80 -2.48 11.88
N ARG A 39 -0.61 -3.79 11.83
CA ARG A 39 -1.33 -4.77 12.66
C ARG A 39 -0.69 -5.00 14.03
N SER A 40 0.51 -4.47 14.27
CA SER A 40 1.30 -4.65 15.50
C SER A 40 1.65 -3.28 16.08
N GLU A 41 1.28 -3.07 17.34
CA GLU A 41 1.60 -1.85 18.08
C GLU A 41 3.11 -1.56 18.09
N ASP A 42 3.93 -2.59 18.37
CA ASP A 42 5.41 -2.46 18.38
C ASP A 42 5.96 -1.97 17.03
N LYS A 43 5.50 -2.56 15.90
CA LYS A 43 5.94 -2.13 14.57
C LYS A 43 5.49 -0.72 14.23
N VAL A 44 4.28 -0.34 14.65
CA VAL A 44 3.76 1.02 14.44
C VAL A 44 4.56 2.01 15.28
N ALA A 45 4.82 1.71 16.56
CA ALA A 45 5.62 2.59 17.44
C ALA A 45 7.04 2.81 16.90
N LYS A 46 7.71 1.74 16.42
CA LYS A 46 9.04 1.85 15.78
C LYS A 46 9.02 2.71 14.52
N ALA A 47 7.98 2.57 13.69
CA ALA A 47 7.85 3.39 12.48
C ALA A 47 7.60 4.86 12.81
N VAL A 48 6.78 5.15 13.83
CA VAL A 48 6.55 6.52 14.33
C VAL A 48 7.84 7.14 14.82
N ALA A 49 8.56 6.48 15.73
CA ALA A 49 9.82 6.98 16.27
C ALA A 49 10.84 7.31 15.16
N ARG A 50 10.97 6.42 14.19
CA ARG A 50 11.84 6.65 13.03
C ARG A 50 11.38 7.83 12.16
N LEU A 51 10.08 8.02 11.95
CA LEU A 51 9.55 9.16 11.19
C LEU A 51 9.78 10.49 11.92
N GLU A 52 9.61 10.54 13.25
CA GLU A 52 9.85 11.70 14.07
C GLU A 52 11.33 12.12 14.08
N GLU A 53 12.24 11.13 14.05
CA GLU A 53 13.68 11.37 13.89
C GLU A 53 14.04 11.89 12.48
N GLU A 54 13.46 11.30 11.44
CA GLU A 54 13.77 11.61 10.03
C GLU A 54 13.09 12.91 9.53
N VAL A 55 11.99 13.34 10.17
CA VAL A 55 11.23 14.54 9.81
C VAL A 55 10.95 15.33 11.08
N PRO A 56 11.77 16.33 11.41
CA PRO A 56 11.58 17.16 12.59
C PRO A 56 10.21 17.87 12.59
N ASN A 57 9.56 17.91 13.74
CA ASN A 57 8.21 18.47 13.94
C ASN A 57 7.09 17.77 13.14
N ALA A 58 7.30 16.50 12.76
CA ALA A 58 6.27 15.70 12.09
C ALA A 58 5.06 15.48 13.00
N GLU A 59 3.86 15.65 12.45
CA GLU A 59 2.62 15.28 13.12
C GLU A 59 2.23 13.84 12.76
N VAL A 60 2.77 12.87 13.50
CA VAL A 60 2.49 11.45 13.31
C VAL A 60 1.44 10.99 14.30
N LYS A 61 0.44 10.26 13.81
CA LYS A 61 -0.62 9.60 14.58
C LYS A 61 -0.63 8.12 14.25
N THR A 62 -1.33 7.33 15.06
CA THR A 62 -1.39 5.88 14.88
C THR A 62 -2.81 5.40 14.61
N PHE A 63 -2.93 4.39 13.76
CA PHE A 63 -4.13 3.60 13.55
C PHE A 63 -3.74 2.12 13.51
N VAL A 64 -3.63 1.51 14.69
CA VAL A 64 -3.24 0.10 14.80
C VAL A 64 -4.47 -0.78 14.55
N PHE A 65 -4.45 -1.50 13.42
CA PHE A 65 -5.54 -2.40 13.08
C PHE A 65 -5.10 -3.50 12.11
N ASP A 66 -5.62 -4.72 12.33
CA ASP A 66 -5.44 -5.87 11.43
C ASP A 66 -6.72 -6.10 10.62
N PHE A 67 -6.64 -5.92 9.31
CA PHE A 67 -7.78 -6.06 8.39
C PHE A 67 -8.30 -7.51 8.25
N LEU A 68 -7.64 -8.49 8.84
CA LEU A 68 -8.20 -9.84 9.01
C LEU A 68 -9.23 -9.92 10.14
N LYS A 69 -9.27 -8.95 11.05
CA LYS A 69 -10.25 -8.84 12.13
C LYS A 69 -11.56 -8.21 11.64
N THR A 70 -12.22 -8.85 10.69
CA THR A 70 -13.40 -8.30 9.97
C THR A 70 -14.55 -7.90 10.88
N LYS A 71 -14.76 -8.62 12.00
CA LYS A 71 -15.84 -8.32 12.97
C LYS A 71 -15.60 -7.02 13.75
N GLU A 72 -14.36 -6.58 13.87
CA GLU A 72 -13.97 -5.39 14.63
C GLU A 72 -13.85 -4.14 13.74
N ILE A 73 -13.80 -4.30 12.42
CA ILE A 73 -13.49 -3.20 11.49
C ILE A 73 -14.43 -2.01 11.64
N GLN A 74 -15.74 -2.25 11.78
CA GLN A 74 -16.73 -1.18 11.91
C GLN A 74 -16.59 -0.39 13.22
N ILE A 75 -16.10 -1.03 14.29
CA ILE A 75 -15.83 -0.37 15.57
C ILE A 75 -14.60 0.52 15.42
N GLN A 76 -13.55 -0.01 14.80
CA GLN A 76 -12.29 0.71 14.58
C GLN A 76 -12.46 1.90 13.63
N LEU A 77 -13.23 1.74 12.57
CA LEU A 77 -13.49 2.83 11.62
C LEU A 77 -14.18 4.03 12.28
N LYS A 78 -15.08 3.80 13.25
CA LYS A 78 -15.75 4.88 14.00
C LYS A 78 -14.79 5.72 14.87
N GLN A 79 -13.60 5.20 15.16
CA GLN A 79 -12.58 5.92 15.93
C GLN A 79 -11.69 6.81 15.05
N LEU A 80 -11.77 6.64 13.71
CA LEU A 80 -11.02 7.50 12.80
C LEU A 80 -11.59 8.91 12.82
N PRO A 81 -10.72 9.92 12.86
CA PRO A 81 -11.12 11.31 12.66
C PRO A 81 -11.50 11.55 11.19
N GLU A 82 -11.83 12.79 10.86
CA GLU A 82 -11.95 13.19 9.47
C GLU A 82 -10.60 13.04 8.76
N ILE A 83 -10.59 12.25 7.70
CA ILE A 83 -9.42 12.00 6.85
C ILE A 83 -9.64 12.70 5.51
N ASP A 84 -8.66 13.49 5.09
CA ASP A 84 -8.65 14.19 3.81
C ASP A 84 -8.11 13.31 2.68
N ILE A 85 -7.09 12.50 2.99
CA ILE A 85 -6.40 11.65 2.01
C ILE A 85 -6.32 10.22 2.55
N LEU A 86 -6.86 9.28 1.78
CA LEU A 86 -6.75 7.85 2.06
C LEU A 86 -5.80 7.19 1.05
N ILE A 87 -4.75 6.54 1.55
CA ILE A 87 -3.83 5.75 0.74
C ILE A 87 -3.98 4.28 1.13
N ASN A 88 -4.70 3.52 0.31
CA ASN A 88 -4.90 2.09 0.44
C ASN A 88 -3.65 1.38 -0.09
N ASN A 89 -2.66 1.19 0.79
CA ASN A 89 -1.37 0.60 0.45
C ASN A 89 -1.17 -0.80 1.04
N VAL A 90 -1.87 -1.15 2.13
CA VAL A 90 -1.73 -2.48 2.72
C VAL A 90 -1.89 -3.58 1.69
N GLY A 91 -1.01 -4.57 1.75
CA GLY A 91 -1.10 -5.72 0.87
C GLY A 91 -0.26 -6.89 1.39
N VAL A 92 -0.74 -8.08 1.11
CA VAL A 92 -0.03 -9.33 1.33
C VAL A 92 -0.02 -10.11 0.02
N TYR A 93 1.01 -10.91 -0.16
CA TYR A 93 1.12 -11.81 -1.30
C TYR A 93 1.67 -13.16 -0.84
N THR A 94 1.40 -14.16 -1.63
CA THR A 94 1.98 -15.48 -1.50
C THR A 94 2.43 -15.90 -2.90
N SER A 95 3.72 -16.23 -3.05
CA SER A 95 4.26 -16.83 -4.26
C SER A 95 4.16 -18.34 -4.09
N LYS A 96 3.25 -18.95 -4.82
CA LYS A 96 2.98 -20.40 -4.83
C LYS A 96 2.47 -20.83 -6.19
N SER A 97 2.68 -22.09 -6.54
CA SER A 97 1.99 -22.73 -7.67
C SER A 97 0.48 -22.56 -7.52
N PHE A 98 -0.21 -22.34 -8.63
CA PHE A 98 -1.68 -22.26 -8.65
C PHE A 98 -2.34 -23.48 -7.99
N PHE A 99 -1.81 -24.67 -8.24
CA PHE A 99 -2.36 -25.93 -7.71
C PHE A 99 -2.14 -26.09 -6.19
N GLU A 100 -1.20 -25.35 -5.60
CA GLU A 100 -0.93 -25.35 -4.15
C GLU A 100 -1.58 -24.18 -3.43
N THR A 101 -2.12 -23.21 -4.16
CA THR A 101 -2.77 -22.03 -3.60
C THR A 101 -4.16 -22.40 -3.09
N SER A 102 -4.34 -22.38 -1.78
CA SER A 102 -5.60 -22.74 -1.13
C SER A 102 -6.68 -21.67 -1.27
N ALA A 103 -7.94 -22.04 -1.06
CA ALA A 103 -9.05 -21.10 -0.96
C ALA A 103 -8.82 -20.07 0.16
N LEU A 104 -8.17 -20.46 1.26
CA LEU A 104 -7.82 -19.57 2.36
C LEU A 104 -6.76 -18.53 1.94
N ASP A 105 -5.77 -18.90 1.15
CA ASP A 105 -4.79 -17.97 0.58
C ASP A 105 -5.49 -16.89 -0.26
N TRP A 106 -6.44 -17.28 -1.11
CA TRP A 106 -7.27 -16.38 -1.91
C TRP A 106 -8.09 -15.42 -1.02
N GLN A 107 -8.84 -15.97 -0.07
CA GLN A 107 -9.70 -15.20 0.83
C GLN A 107 -8.87 -14.20 1.66
N THR A 108 -7.73 -14.63 2.20
CA THR A 108 -6.82 -13.79 2.99
C THR A 108 -6.31 -12.62 2.15
N GLN A 109 -5.85 -12.90 0.93
CA GLN A 109 -5.36 -11.86 0.04
C GLN A 109 -6.48 -10.90 -0.38
N PHE A 110 -7.67 -11.38 -0.73
CA PHE A 110 -8.80 -10.51 -1.05
C PHE A 110 -9.22 -9.65 0.15
N GLN A 111 -9.28 -10.24 1.34
CA GLN A 111 -9.63 -9.51 2.55
C GLN A 111 -8.65 -8.37 2.84
N VAL A 112 -7.36 -8.64 2.78
CA VAL A 112 -6.34 -7.63 3.11
C VAL A 112 -6.13 -6.64 1.97
N ASN A 113 -6.02 -7.12 0.72
CA ASN A 113 -5.62 -6.28 -0.40
C ASN A 113 -6.78 -5.47 -1.00
N VAL A 114 -8.02 -5.98 -0.93
CA VAL A 114 -9.19 -5.37 -1.59
C VAL A 114 -10.18 -4.85 -0.56
N MET A 115 -10.68 -5.73 0.33
CA MET A 115 -11.76 -5.37 1.23
C MET A 115 -11.36 -4.31 2.24
N SER A 116 -10.10 -4.27 2.68
CA SER A 116 -9.59 -3.18 3.54
C SER A 116 -9.83 -1.81 2.91
N GLY A 117 -9.46 -1.65 1.64
CA GLY A 117 -9.61 -0.39 0.91
C GLY A 117 -11.07 -0.06 0.60
N VAL A 118 -11.89 -1.08 0.33
CA VAL A 118 -13.34 -0.91 0.11
C VAL A 118 -14.01 -0.39 1.38
N GLU A 119 -13.77 -1.02 2.53
CA GLU A 119 -14.38 -0.62 3.81
C GLU A 119 -13.94 0.78 4.26
N LEU A 120 -12.64 1.10 4.14
CA LEU A 120 -12.12 2.43 4.44
C LEU A 120 -12.71 3.49 3.49
N SER A 121 -12.75 3.21 2.20
CA SER A 121 -13.31 4.14 1.21
C SER A 121 -14.80 4.38 1.45
N LYS A 122 -15.57 3.32 1.74
CA LYS A 122 -17.00 3.40 2.09
C LYS A 122 -17.23 4.28 3.32
N HIS A 123 -16.36 4.18 4.33
CA HIS A 123 -16.47 4.97 5.56
C HIS A 123 -16.09 6.43 5.37
N LEU A 124 -14.99 6.71 4.66
CA LEU A 124 -14.38 8.04 4.59
C LEU A 124 -14.93 8.92 3.45
N MET A 125 -15.30 8.32 2.30
CA MET A 125 -15.74 9.06 1.12
C MET A 125 -16.98 9.96 1.36
N PRO A 126 -18.01 9.58 2.12
CA PRO A 126 -19.15 10.47 2.38
C PRO A 126 -18.73 11.79 3.03
N GLY A 127 -17.80 11.77 3.98
CA GLY A 127 -17.23 12.96 4.60
C GLY A 127 -16.45 13.82 3.59
N MET A 128 -15.65 13.19 2.74
CA MET A 128 -14.91 13.87 1.67
C MET A 128 -15.87 14.57 0.68
N LEU A 129 -16.93 13.87 0.26
CA LEU A 129 -17.96 14.45 -0.64
C LEU A 129 -18.68 15.63 0.00
N LYS A 130 -19.05 15.53 1.30
CA LYS A 130 -19.69 16.62 2.04
C LYS A 130 -18.82 17.88 2.10
N ARG A 131 -17.50 17.71 2.30
CA ARG A 131 -16.53 18.81 2.31
C ARG A 131 -16.12 19.27 0.90
N ASN A 132 -16.59 18.58 -0.13
CA ASN A 132 -16.21 18.78 -1.54
C ASN A 132 -14.68 18.74 -1.76
N TRP A 133 -13.96 17.91 -0.99
CA TRP A 133 -12.53 17.70 -1.13
C TRP A 133 -12.10 16.35 -0.54
N GLY A 134 -11.28 15.62 -1.26
CA GLY A 134 -10.69 14.36 -0.80
C GLY A 134 -9.84 13.68 -1.86
N ARG A 135 -8.93 12.81 -1.41
CA ARG A 135 -8.10 11.98 -2.29
C ARG A 135 -8.13 10.55 -1.79
N ILE A 136 -8.50 9.64 -2.66
CA ILE A 136 -8.42 8.20 -2.40
C ILE A 136 -7.48 7.59 -3.43
N LEU A 137 -6.41 6.95 -2.94
CA LEU A 137 -5.44 6.25 -3.77
C LEU A 137 -5.43 4.78 -3.42
N PHE A 138 -5.35 3.93 -4.44
CA PHE A 138 -5.13 2.49 -4.30
C PHE A 138 -3.74 2.16 -4.84
N ILE A 139 -2.90 1.54 -4.03
CA ILE A 139 -1.59 1.05 -4.46
C ILE A 139 -1.78 -0.36 -5.00
N SER A 140 -1.82 -0.46 -6.32
CA SER A 140 -1.90 -1.71 -7.07
C SER A 140 -0.50 -2.32 -7.27
N SER A 141 -0.25 -2.93 -8.39
CA SER A 141 1.03 -3.52 -8.80
C SER A 141 1.05 -3.75 -10.31
N GLU A 142 2.23 -3.77 -10.92
CA GLU A 142 2.44 -4.27 -12.28
C GLU A 142 1.91 -5.70 -12.46
N CYS A 143 1.86 -6.51 -11.40
CA CYS A 143 1.30 -7.85 -11.41
C CYS A 143 -0.18 -7.89 -11.80
N ALA A 144 -0.91 -6.76 -11.70
CA ALA A 144 -2.28 -6.67 -12.20
C ALA A 144 -2.37 -6.87 -13.73
N TYR A 145 -1.27 -6.66 -14.45
CA TYR A 145 -1.16 -6.79 -15.90
C TYR A 145 -0.26 -7.95 -16.34
N LEU A 146 0.88 -8.14 -15.66
CA LEU A 146 1.87 -9.19 -16.01
C LEU A 146 1.43 -10.58 -15.58
N VAL A 147 0.66 -10.68 -14.49
CA VAL A 147 0.10 -11.92 -13.91
C VAL A 147 1.13 -13.06 -13.86
N PRO A 148 2.19 -12.97 -13.02
CA PRO A 148 3.15 -14.05 -12.88
C PRO A 148 2.44 -15.36 -12.45
N PRO A 149 2.82 -16.52 -13.01
CA PRO A 149 2.09 -17.77 -12.79
C PRO A 149 2.12 -18.29 -11.34
N ASP A 150 3.08 -17.85 -10.54
CA ASP A 150 3.21 -18.13 -9.11
C ASP A 150 2.51 -17.08 -8.21
N MET A 151 1.91 -16.04 -8.82
CA MET A 151 1.26 -14.92 -8.11
C MET A 151 -0.16 -14.65 -8.63
N ILE A 152 -0.87 -15.64 -9.18
CA ILE A 152 -2.19 -15.44 -9.79
C ILE A 152 -3.19 -14.85 -8.80
N SER A 153 -3.26 -15.35 -7.56
CA SER A 153 -4.18 -14.86 -6.55
C SER A 153 -3.90 -13.39 -6.17
N TYR A 154 -2.62 -13.05 -5.98
CA TYR A 154 -2.20 -11.68 -5.73
C TYR A 154 -2.55 -10.76 -6.90
N SER A 155 -2.22 -11.16 -8.11
CA SER A 155 -2.48 -10.42 -9.35
C SER A 155 -3.98 -10.13 -9.51
N ALA A 156 -4.83 -11.12 -9.24
CA ALA A 156 -6.28 -10.94 -9.25
C ALA A 156 -6.75 -9.88 -8.25
N THR A 157 -6.18 -9.86 -7.02
CA THR A 157 -6.51 -8.79 -6.06
C THR A 157 -6.08 -7.42 -6.54
N LYS A 158 -4.90 -7.32 -7.16
CA LYS A 158 -4.38 -6.04 -7.68
C LYS A 158 -5.16 -5.54 -8.90
N ALA A 159 -5.62 -6.44 -9.77
CA ALA A 159 -6.53 -6.12 -10.86
C ALA A 159 -7.91 -5.67 -10.35
N ALA A 160 -8.44 -6.30 -9.29
CA ALA A 160 -9.70 -5.91 -8.67
C ALA A 160 -9.67 -4.47 -8.14
N LEU A 161 -8.53 -3.97 -7.65
CA LEU A 161 -8.39 -2.57 -7.20
C LEU A 161 -8.62 -1.57 -8.33
N HIS A 162 -8.27 -1.89 -9.58
CA HIS A 162 -8.51 -1.01 -10.73
C HIS A 162 -10.00 -0.84 -10.98
N ALA A 163 -10.76 -1.94 -10.96
CA ALA A 163 -12.21 -1.90 -11.13
C ALA A 163 -12.88 -1.17 -9.96
N ALA A 164 -12.47 -1.44 -8.72
CA ALA A 164 -12.99 -0.77 -7.53
C ALA A 164 -12.73 0.74 -7.58
N ALA A 165 -11.48 1.16 -7.84
CA ALA A 165 -11.12 2.57 -7.95
C ALA A 165 -11.90 3.27 -9.07
N ARG A 166 -12.04 2.63 -10.24
CA ARG A 166 -12.81 3.16 -11.35
C ARG A 166 -14.30 3.31 -11.00
N GLY A 167 -14.89 2.32 -10.35
CA GLY A 167 -16.28 2.39 -9.88
C GLY A 167 -16.49 3.51 -8.88
N LEU A 168 -15.64 3.60 -7.87
CA LEU A 168 -15.69 4.66 -6.86
C LEU A 168 -15.51 6.05 -7.45
N SER A 169 -14.65 6.21 -8.47
CA SER A 169 -14.48 7.51 -9.15
C SER A 169 -15.73 8.01 -9.84
N GLN A 170 -16.68 7.13 -10.22
CA GLN A 170 -17.97 7.57 -10.79
C GLN A 170 -18.87 8.22 -9.72
N LEU A 171 -18.71 7.82 -8.45
CA LEU A 171 -19.49 8.37 -7.34
C LEU A 171 -19.03 9.79 -6.96
N THR A 172 -17.85 10.23 -7.41
CA THR A 172 -17.30 11.54 -7.10
C THR A 172 -17.62 12.61 -8.17
N LYS A 173 -18.45 12.27 -9.15
CA LYS A 173 -18.83 13.18 -10.23
C LYS A 173 -19.36 14.51 -9.66
N SER A 174 -18.95 15.62 -10.28
CA SER A 174 -19.31 16.98 -9.88
C SER A 174 -18.79 17.41 -8.51
N SER A 175 -17.75 16.74 -7.98
CA SER A 175 -17.06 17.11 -6.75
C SER A 175 -15.55 17.28 -6.98
N ALA A 176 -14.86 17.86 -6.01
CA ALA A 176 -13.39 17.94 -6.01
C ALA A 176 -12.71 16.71 -5.36
N VAL A 177 -13.46 15.64 -5.12
CA VAL A 177 -12.92 14.35 -4.64
C VAL A 177 -12.39 13.55 -5.83
N THR A 178 -11.22 12.94 -5.68
CA THR A 178 -10.63 12.07 -6.72
C THR A 178 -10.31 10.70 -6.19
N VAL A 179 -10.47 9.69 -7.05
CA VAL A 179 -10.07 8.30 -6.76
C VAL A 179 -9.15 7.83 -7.87
N ASN A 180 -7.94 7.39 -7.51
CA ASN A 180 -6.91 6.99 -8.46
C ASN A 180 -6.23 5.70 -8.04
N THR A 181 -5.59 5.03 -9.00
CA THR A 181 -4.74 3.86 -8.78
C THR A 181 -3.31 4.19 -9.17
N VAL A 182 -2.37 3.85 -8.29
CA VAL A 182 -0.93 3.89 -8.56
C VAL A 182 -0.47 2.46 -8.79
N VAL A 183 0.34 2.24 -9.81
CA VAL A 183 0.80 0.91 -10.24
C VAL A 183 2.32 0.84 -10.13
N PRO A 184 2.87 0.53 -8.95
CA PRO A 184 4.30 0.33 -8.81
C PRO A 184 4.76 -0.93 -9.57
N GLY A 185 5.96 -0.84 -10.16
CA GLY A 185 6.71 -2.01 -10.58
C GLY A 185 7.58 -2.56 -9.44
N SER A 186 8.57 -3.35 -9.80
CA SER A 186 9.53 -3.91 -8.83
C SER A 186 10.24 -2.77 -8.09
N THR A 187 10.01 -2.65 -6.79
CA THR A 187 10.48 -1.54 -5.96
C THR A 187 11.37 -2.06 -4.84
N LEU A 188 12.52 -1.42 -4.65
CA LEU A 188 13.53 -1.80 -3.65
C LEU A 188 13.10 -1.36 -2.24
N THR A 189 12.17 -2.10 -1.68
CA THR A 189 11.75 -1.98 -0.29
C THR A 189 12.66 -2.81 0.63
N GLU A 190 12.53 -2.64 1.95
CA GLU A 190 13.24 -3.50 2.91
C GLU A 190 12.97 -4.99 2.64
N GLY A 191 11.71 -5.36 2.33
CA GLY A 191 11.35 -6.74 1.99
C GLY A 191 11.96 -7.23 0.68
N ALA A 192 12.13 -6.36 -0.33
CA ALA A 192 12.80 -6.70 -1.57
C ALA A 192 14.32 -6.89 -1.36
N GLN A 193 14.93 -6.05 -0.51
CA GLN A 193 16.34 -6.19 -0.13
C GLN A 193 16.59 -7.51 0.60
N GLU A 194 15.71 -7.87 1.53
CA GLU A 194 15.79 -9.15 2.25
C GLU A 194 15.62 -10.34 1.29
N PHE A 195 14.68 -10.27 0.37
CA PHE A 195 14.50 -11.28 -0.68
C PHE A 195 15.77 -11.46 -1.52
N LEU A 196 16.35 -10.37 -2.02
CA LEU A 196 17.60 -10.41 -2.81
C LEU A 196 18.76 -11.00 -2.00
N ALA A 197 18.92 -10.58 -0.74
CA ALA A 197 19.98 -11.08 0.12
C ALA A 197 19.84 -12.58 0.41
N ASN A 198 18.61 -13.05 0.69
CA ASN A 198 18.33 -14.46 0.92
C ASN A 198 18.59 -15.30 -0.33
N LYS A 199 18.13 -14.83 -1.50
CA LYS A 199 18.33 -15.50 -2.78
C LYS A 199 19.82 -15.58 -3.13
N ALA A 200 20.56 -14.47 -2.95
CA ALA A 200 22.00 -14.40 -3.16
C ALA A 200 22.75 -15.43 -2.29
N LYS A 201 22.39 -15.53 -1.03
CA LYS A 201 22.96 -16.54 -0.10
C LYS A 201 22.63 -17.97 -0.54
N THR A 202 21.39 -18.23 -0.95
CA THR A 202 20.94 -19.59 -1.37
C THR A 202 21.62 -20.03 -2.66
N GLU A 203 21.80 -19.10 -3.61
CA GLU A 203 22.41 -19.36 -4.93
C GLU A 203 23.93 -19.20 -4.93
N ASN A 204 24.54 -18.78 -3.81
CA ASN A 204 25.96 -18.46 -3.68
C ASN A 204 26.43 -17.45 -4.76
N LYS A 205 25.65 -16.38 -4.93
CA LYS A 205 25.89 -15.29 -5.89
C LYS A 205 25.98 -13.95 -5.19
N LEU A 206 26.50 -12.94 -5.89
CA LEU A 206 26.41 -11.55 -5.44
C LEU A 206 24.97 -11.03 -5.59
N ILE A 207 24.58 -10.05 -4.77
CA ILE A 207 23.23 -9.43 -4.83
C ILE A 207 22.98 -8.83 -6.23
N ASP A 208 23.98 -8.16 -6.81
CA ASP A 208 23.88 -7.55 -8.14
C ASP A 208 23.66 -8.60 -9.25
N GLU A 209 24.27 -9.79 -9.14
CA GLU A 209 24.06 -10.88 -10.08
C GLU A 209 22.63 -11.45 -9.97
N VAL A 210 22.09 -11.51 -8.74
CA VAL A 210 20.70 -11.92 -8.49
C VAL A 210 19.72 -10.89 -9.03
N GLU A 211 19.98 -9.60 -8.82
CA GLU A 211 19.14 -8.53 -9.37
C GLU A 211 19.15 -8.57 -10.90
N GLN A 212 20.32 -8.69 -11.52
CA GLN A 212 20.45 -8.82 -12.97
C GLN A 212 19.65 -10.02 -13.49
N SER A 213 19.86 -11.22 -12.92
CA SER A 213 19.14 -12.44 -13.30
C SER A 213 17.63 -12.30 -13.16
N PHE A 214 17.15 -11.58 -12.13
CA PHE A 214 15.74 -11.30 -11.92
C PHE A 214 15.13 -10.46 -13.05
N PHE A 215 15.85 -9.44 -13.52
CA PHE A 215 15.38 -8.59 -14.63
C PHE A 215 15.60 -9.21 -16.00
N GLU A 216 16.57 -10.09 -16.19
CA GLU A 216 16.73 -10.87 -17.41
C GLU A 216 15.68 -11.97 -17.56
N GLY A 217 15.19 -12.52 -16.45
CA GLY A 217 14.21 -13.61 -16.38
C GLY A 217 12.80 -13.16 -15.99
N GLU A 218 12.54 -13.10 -14.70
CA GLU A 218 11.19 -12.91 -14.13
C GLU A 218 10.56 -11.56 -14.50
N ARG A 219 11.37 -10.55 -14.79
CA ARG A 219 10.95 -9.19 -15.13
C ARG A 219 11.62 -8.66 -16.40
N SER A 220 11.84 -9.54 -17.37
CA SER A 220 12.47 -9.18 -18.65
C SER A 220 11.76 -8.05 -19.42
N ASN A 221 10.46 -7.89 -19.21
CA ASN A 221 9.66 -6.81 -19.80
C ASN A 221 9.80 -5.45 -19.08
N SER A 222 10.53 -5.38 -17.96
CA SER A 222 10.76 -4.11 -17.27
C SER A 222 11.71 -3.24 -18.07
N LEU A 223 11.29 -2.03 -18.48
CA LEU A 223 12.16 -1.10 -19.19
C LEU A 223 13.26 -0.50 -18.31
N LEU A 224 13.07 -0.48 -16.98
CA LEU A 224 14.06 0.03 -16.05
C LEU A 224 15.23 -0.94 -15.84
N GLN A 225 15.02 -2.24 -16.02
CA GLN A 225 16.00 -3.31 -15.79
C GLN A 225 16.73 -3.19 -14.43
N ARG A 226 16.04 -2.65 -13.43
CA ARG A 226 16.47 -2.51 -12.06
C ARG A 226 15.27 -2.24 -11.16
N PHE A 227 15.42 -2.41 -9.85
CA PHE A 227 14.39 -1.96 -8.92
C PHE A 227 14.25 -0.42 -8.93
N ALA A 228 13.01 0.05 -8.86
CA ALA A 228 12.72 1.44 -8.54
C ALA A 228 13.06 1.72 -7.05
N ARG A 229 13.43 2.94 -6.72
CA ARG A 229 13.63 3.36 -5.33
C ARG A 229 12.28 3.76 -4.70
N VAL A 230 12.14 3.56 -3.39
CA VAL A 230 11.02 4.07 -2.59
C VAL A 230 11.12 5.57 -2.36
#